data_0eb5ab14156ffa4d9b143d09adb6ec9b
#
_entry.id   0eb5ab14156ffa4d9b143d09adb6ec9b
#
_cell.length_a   1.000
_cell.length_b   1.000
_cell.length_c   1.000
_cell.angle_alpha   90.00
_cell.angle_beta   90.00
_cell.angle_gamma   90.00
#
_symmetry.space_group_name_H-M   'P 1'
#
loop_
_entity.id
_entity.type
_entity.pdbx_description
1 polymer ?
#
loop_
_entity_poly.entity_id
_entity_poly.type
_entity_poly.pdbx_seq_one_letter_code
_entity_poly.pdbx_strand_id
1 'polypeptide(L)'
;MLKKLFKILVFLILFIAIGFGILYYLYNKPLPTGESGPEADALAYRMLDALSYKNFNNTKIIEWSFRGNHSYKWNREKAIVKVSWKDNVVELDLITPHSSKAYVNNETVSYETSQNLIEDAQSYFNNDSFWLVAPYKVFDRGVERYLVDMEDGSEALLVTYTQGGDTPGDSYLWIIEPSGMPKSFKL
;
A
#
# COMPACT_ATOMS: atom_id res chain seq x y z
N MET A 1 -33.72 -12.03 37.70
CA MET A 1 -33.54 -12.01 36.23
C MET A 1 -32.32 -11.18 35.81
N LEU A 2 -32.20 -9.94 36.20
CA LEU A 2 -31.13 -9.00 35.82
C LEU A 2 -29.70 -9.53 36.16
N LYS A 3 -29.47 -10.07 37.35
CA LYS A 3 -28.21 -10.65 37.78
C LYS A 3 -27.76 -11.88 36.94
N LYS A 4 -28.73 -12.67 36.44
CA LYS A 4 -28.40 -13.81 35.53
C LYS A 4 -28.02 -13.32 34.14
N LEU A 5 -28.75 -12.34 33.61
CA LEU A 5 -28.44 -11.67 32.35
C LEU A 5 -27.05 -11.01 32.38
N PHE A 6 -26.73 -10.31 33.46
CA PHE A 6 -25.43 -9.69 33.65
C PHE A 6 -24.29 -10.73 33.66
N LYS A 7 -24.47 -11.86 34.35
CA LYS A 7 -23.47 -12.96 34.35
C LYS A 7 -23.28 -13.54 32.94
N ILE A 8 -24.38 -13.78 32.19
CA ILE A 8 -24.31 -14.28 30.81
C ILE A 8 -23.55 -13.30 29.91
N LEU A 9 -23.83 -11.99 30.04
CA LEU A 9 -23.14 -10.95 29.29
C LEU A 9 -21.63 -10.93 29.60
N VAL A 10 -21.25 -11.02 30.88
CA VAL A 10 -19.84 -11.08 31.28
C VAL A 10 -19.13 -12.32 30.72
N PHE A 11 -19.80 -13.50 30.78
CA PHE A 11 -19.23 -14.71 30.17
C PHE A 11 -19.08 -14.59 28.65
N LEU A 12 -20.03 -13.96 27.97
CA LEU A 12 -19.96 -13.73 26.54
C LEU A 12 -18.79 -12.82 26.17
N ILE A 13 -18.62 -11.72 26.90
CA ILE A 13 -17.49 -10.79 26.70
C ILE A 13 -16.16 -11.50 26.92
N LEU A 14 -16.04 -12.28 28.00
CA LEU A 14 -14.83 -13.05 28.28
C LEU A 14 -14.53 -14.08 27.18
N PHE A 15 -15.56 -14.78 26.70
CA PHE A 15 -15.41 -15.75 25.61
C PHE A 15 -14.94 -15.09 24.32
N ILE A 16 -15.51 -13.92 23.98
CA ILE A 16 -15.10 -13.12 22.83
C ILE A 16 -13.65 -12.63 23.00
N ALA A 17 -13.29 -12.11 24.18
CA ALA A 17 -11.93 -11.64 24.46
C ALA A 17 -10.88 -12.76 24.37
N ILE A 18 -11.21 -13.96 24.90
CA ILE A 18 -10.34 -15.14 24.76
C ILE A 18 -10.21 -15.54 23.28
N GLY A 19 -11.31 -15.56 22.53
CA GLY A 19 -11.30 -15.84 21.08
C GLY A 19 -10.40 -14.87 20.31
N PHE A 20 -10.50 -13.59 20.57
CA PHE A 20 -9.62 -12.57 20.00
C PHE A 20 -8.16 -12.76 20.43
N GLY A 21 -7.91 -13.08 21.70
CA GLY A 21 -6.56 -13.36 22.21
C GLY A 21 -5.91 -14.56 21.52
N ILE A 22 -6.68 -15.63 21.30
CA ILE A 22 -6.20 -16.81 20.57
C ILE A 22 -5.92 -16.46 19.10
N LEU A 23 -6.83 -15.76 18.43
CA LEU A 23 -6.62 -15.31 17.04
C LEU A 23 -5.40 -14.42 16.92
N TYR A 24 -5.25 -13.45 17.82
CA TYR A 24 -4.08 -12.59 17.88
C TYR A 24 -2.79 -13.41 18.02
N TYR A 25 -2.73 -14.34 18.98
CA TYR A 25 -1.55 -15.18 19.20
C TYR A 25 -1.21 -16.06 18.00
N LEU A 26 -2.21 -16.60 17.30
CA LEU A 26 -2.00 -17.48 16.14
C LEU A 26 -1.60 -16.72 14.88
N TYR A 27 -2.09 -15.49 14.68
CA TYR A 27 -1.93 -14.75 13.45
C TYR A 27 -0.95 -13.56 13.56
N ASN A 28 -0.71 -13.04 14.76
CA ASN A 28 0.26 -11.96 14.96
C ASN A 28 1.68 -12.54 14.99
N LYS A 29 2.27 -12.67 13.82
CA LYS A 29 3.68 -13.07 13.70
C LYS A 29 4.55 -11.82 13.77
N PRO A 30 5.61 -11.82 14.62
CA PRO A 30 6.57 -10.72 14.62
C PRO A 30 7.25 -10.63 13.25
N LEU A 31 7.61 -9.41 12.86
CA LEU A 31 8.45 -9.21 11.67
C LEU A 31 9.76 -9.99 11.84
N PRO A 32 10.27 -10.64 10.79
CA PRO A 32 11.57 -11.28 10.86
C PRO A 32 12.66 -10.24 11.10
N THR A 33 13.68 -10.62 11.82
CA THR A 33 14.89 -9.81 11.95
C THR A 33 15.70 -9.90 10.68
N GLY A 34 16.20 -8.74 10.22
CA GLY A 34 17.05 -8.66 9.05
C GLY A 34 18.21 -7.71 9.29
N GLU A 35 19.20 -7.73 8.40
CA GLU A 35 20.36 -6.85 8.43
C GLU A 35 20.21 -5.75 7.38
N SER A 36 20.34 -4.49 7.81
CA SER A 36 20.40 -3.35 6.89
C SER A 36 21.82 -3.17 6.36
N GLY A 37 21.93 -2.64 5.15
CA GLY A 37 23.25 -2.34 4.58
C GLY A 37 23.39 -2.70 3.11
N PRO A 38 24.65 -2.74 2.60
CA PRO A 38 24.94 -2.94 1.18
C PRO A 38 24.32 -4.23 0.59
N GLU A 39 24.20 -5.28 1.38
CA GLU A 39 23.65 -6.58 0.93
C GLU A 39 22.14 -6.50 0.73
N ALA A 40 21.40 -5.85 1.66
CA ALA A 40 19.98 -5.55 1.48
C ALA A 40 19.75 -4.67 0.26
N ASP A 41 20.57 -3.64 0.07
CA ASP A 41 20.48 -2.77 -1.10
C ASP A 41 20.81 -3.52 -2.40
N ALA A 42 21.80 -4.41 -2.40
CA ALA A 42 22.14 -5.24 -3.56
C ALA A 42 20.97 -6.17 -3.95
N LEU A 43 20.27 -6.77 -2.97
CA LEU A 43 19.08 -7.58 -3.22
C LEU A 43 17.94 -6.73 -3.80
N ALA A 44 17.74 -5.52 -3.28
CA ALA A 44 16.74 -4.58 -3.80
C ALA A 44 17.06 -4.15 -5.24
N TYR A 45 18.32 -3.85 -5.56
CA TYR A 45 18.74 -3.54 -6.94
C TYR A 45 18.52 -4.73 -7.87
N ARG A 46 18.86 -5.96 -7.44
CA ARG A 46 18.61 -7.18 -8.20
C ARG A 46 17.11 -7.34 -8.54
N MET A 47 16.24 -7.05 -7.58
CA MET A 47 14.78 -7.05 -7.80
C MET A 47 14.36 -5.98 -8.81
N LEU A 48 14.87 -4.76 -8.70
CA LEU A 48 14.55 -3.67 -9.62
C LEU A 48 15.01 -3.95 -11.04
N ASP A 49 16.19 -4.55 -11.21
CA ASP A 49 16.72 -4.93 -12.53
C ASP A 49 15.84 -6.01 -13.18
N ALA A 50 15.45 -7.04 -12.41
CA ALA A 50 14.53 -8.09 -12.88
C ALA A 50 13.17 -7.53 -13.31
N LEU A 51 12.67 -6.51 -12.61
CA LEU A 51 11.43 -5.80 -12.93
C LEU A 51 11.58 -4.74 -14.04
N SER A 52 12.76 -4.65 -14.66
CA SER A 52 13.03 -3.65 -15.71
C SER A 52 12.76 -2.21 -15.24
N TYR A 53 13.26 -1.84 -14.06
CA TYR A 53 13.04 -0.51 -13.44
C TYR A 53 13.28 0.66 -14.39
N LYS A 54 14.30 0.57 -15.26
CA LYS A 54 14.57 1.60 -16.25
C LYS A 54 13.39 1.83 -17.20
N ASN A 55 12.71 0.77 -17.63
CA ASN A 55 11.52 0.87 -18.49
C ASN A 55 10.35 1.48 -17.71
N PHE A 56 10.14 1.03 -16.45
CA PHE A 56 9.15 1.64 -15.58
C PHE A 56 9.41 3.14 -15.40
N ASN A 57 10.66 3.55 -15.16
CA ASN A 57 11.00 4.96 -14.97
C ASN A 57 10.78 5.82 -16.22
N ASN A 58 10.96 5.24 -17.40
CA ASN A 58 10.73 5.91 -18.68
C ASN A 58 9.26 5.90 -19.12
N THR A 59 8.40 5.15 -18.43
CA THR A 59 6.96 5.10 -18.73
C THR A 59 6.29 6.38 -18.28
N LYS A 60 5.75 7.14 -19.23
CA LYS A 60 5.14 8.45 -18.98
C LYS A 60 3.69 8.34 -18.51
N ILE A 61 2.95 7.37 -19.03
CA ILE A 61 1.52 7.20 -18.75
C ILE A 61 1.29 5.76 -18.29
N ILE A 62 0.60 5.61 -17.16
CA ILE A 62 0.14 4.32 -16.66
C ILE A 62 -1.39 4.40 -16.53
N GLU A 63 -2.07 3.43 -17.12
CA GLU A 63 -3.53 3.29 -17.01
C GLU A 63 -3.85 1.92 -16.40
N TRP A 64 -4.70 1.91 -15.39
CA TRP A 64 -5.17 0.66 -14.78
C TRP A 64 -6.55 0.84 -14.13
N SER A 65 -7.17 -0.27 -13.77
CA SER A 65 -8.33 -0.29 -12.89
C SER A 65 -8.07 -1.18 -11.68
N PHE A 66 -8.61 -0.80 -10.54
CA PHE A 66 -8.48 -1.54 -9.30
C PHE A 66 -9.83 -2.15 -8.93
N ARG A 67 -9.88 -3.49 -8.87
CA ARG A 67 -11.07 -4.30 -8.53
C ARG A 67 -12.35 -3.91 -9.30
N GLY A 68 -12.22 -3.30 -10.47
CA GLY A 68 -13.35 -2.83 -11.30
C GLY A 68 -14.10 -1.61 -10.74
N ASN A 69 -13.68 -1.06 -9.59
CA ASN A 69 -14.36 0.05 -8.93
C ASN A 69 -13.72 1.41 -9.24
N HIS A 70 -12.41 1.45 -9.32
CA HIS A 70 -11.65 2.65 -9.58
C HIS A 70 -10.86 2.49 -10.88
N SER A 71 -10.80 3.55 -11.68
CA SER A 71 -9.99 3.62 -12.90
C SER A 71 -9.06 4.81 -12.85
N TYR A 72 -7.83 4.60 -13.31
CA TYR A 72 -6.75 5.56 -13.19
C TYR A 72 -6.09 5.81 -14.53
N LYS A 73 -5.73 7.07 -14.77
CA LYS A 73 -4.81 7.48 -15.83
C LYS A 73 -3.77 8.41 -15.20
N TRP A 74 -2.58 7.86 -14.95
CA TRP A 74 -1.49 8.57 -14.31
C TRP A 74 -0.50 9.09 -15.35
N ASN A 75 -0.46 10.40 -15.53
CA ASN A 75 0.60 11.07 -16.29
C ASN A 75 1.74 11.41 -15.35
N ARG A 76 2.78 10.58 -15.34
CA ARG A 76 3.94 10.69 -14.43
C ARG A 76 4.82 11.91 -14.77
N GLU A 77 4.88 12.30 -16.04
CA GLU A 77 5.65 13.47 -16.48
C GLU A 77 5.05 14.79 -15.97
N LYS A 78 3.71 14.85 -15.95
CA LYS A 78 2.96 16.02 -15.45
C LYS A 78 2.61 15.93 -13.97
N ALA A 79 2.85 14.79 -13.34
CA ALA A 79 2.39 14.46 -11.99
C ALA A 79 0.87 14.65 -11.81
N ILE A 80 0.07 14.35 -12.83
CA ILE A 80 -1.39 14.44 -12.82
C ILE A 80 -1.98 13.03 -12.88
N VAL A 81 -2.96 12.76 -12.01
CA VAL A 81 -3.72 11.52 -12.03
C VAL A 81 -5.19 11.80 -12.24
N LYS A 82 -5.78 11.23 -13.27
CA LYS A 82 -7.23 11.16 -13.40
C LYS A 82 -7.72 9.91 -12.68
N VAL A 83 -8.53 10.11 -11.63
CA VAL A 83 -9.19 9.05 -10.87
C VAL A 83 -10.68 9.07 -11.22
N SER A 84 -11.26 7.92 -11.54
CA SER A 84 -12.67 7.82 -11.89
C SER A 84 -13.33 6.67 -11.13
N TRP A 85 -14.49 6.94 -10.52
CA TRP A 85 -15.32 5.94 -9.85
C TRP A 85 -16.80 6.37 -9.88
N LYS A 86 -17.70 5.45 -10.19
CA LYS A 86 -19.12 5.76 -10.40
C LYS A 86 -19.24 6.93 -11.40
N ASP A 87 -19.95 7.99 -11.01
CA ASP A 87 -20.16 9.20 -11.81
C ASP A 87 -19.11 10.29 -11.51
N ASN A 88 -18.13 10.00 -10.64
CA ASN A 88 -17.12 10.96 -10.22
C ASN A 88 -15.85 10.85 -11.05
N VAL A 89 -15.26 11.99 -11.35
CA VAL A 89 -13.96 12.13 -11.99
C VAL A 89 -13.18 13.20 -11.26
N VAL A 90 -11.95 12.85 -10.82
CA VAL A 90 -11.04 13.81 -10.18
C VAL A 90 -9.73 13.84 -10.95
N GLU A 91 -9.25 15.03 -11.26
CA GLU A 91 -7.89 15.28 -11.75
C GLU A 91 -7.04 15.74 -10.56
N LEU A 92 -6.28 14.80 -10.00
CA LEU A 92 -5.34 15.07 -8.90
C LEU A 92 -4.06 15.68 -9.45
N ASP A 93 -3.66 16.82 -8.93
CA ASP A 93 -2.32 17.37 -9.07
C ASP A 93 -1.48 16.91 -7.88
N LEU A 94 -0.52 16.01 -8.13
CA LEU A 94 0.31 15.41 -7.07
C LEU A 94 1.40 16.36 -6.54
N ILE A 95 1.68 17.44 -7.25
CA ILE A 95 2.66 18.48 -6.83
C ILE A 95 1.93 19.61 -6.10
N THR A 96 0.78 20.01 -6.63
CA THR A 96 0.01 21.16 -6.14
C THR A 96 -1.43 20.71 -5.85
N PRO A 97 -1.68 20.00 -4.72
CA PRO A 97 -2.97 19.36 -4.46
C PRO A 97 -4.19 20.32 -4.53
N HIS A 98 -4.01 21.58 -4.16
CA HIS A 98 -5.08 22.60 -4.24
C HIS A 98 -5.46 22.98 -5.69
N SER A 99 -4.68 22.60 -6.69
CA SER A 99 -4.99 22.77 -8.12
C SER A 99 -5.83 21.61 -8.69
N SER A 100 -6.09 20.58 -7.89
CA SER A 100 -6.92 19.44 -8.28
C SER A 100 -8.35 19.87 -8.59
N LYS A 101 -9.02 19.11 -9.47
CA LYS A 101 -10.38 19.42 -9.95
C LYS A 101 -11.26 18.19 -9.83
N ALA A 102 -12.52 18.39 -9.42
CA ALA A 102 -13.49 17.33 -9.29
C ALA A 102 -14.75 17.62 -10.14
N TYR A 103 -15.33 16.54 -10.67
CA TYR A 103 -16.51 16.57 -11.51
C TYR A 103 -17.44 15.42 -11.12
N VAL A 104 -18.75 15.66 -11.22
CA VAL A 104 -19.79 14.63 -11.10
C VAL A 104 -20.64 14.69 -12.36
N ASN A 105 -20.87 13.57 -13.05
CA ASN A 105 -21.52 13.52 -14.35
C ASN A 105 -20.91 14.48 -15.39
N ASN A 106 -19.60 14.69 -15.36
CA ASN A 106 -18.84 15.65 -16.16
C ASN A 106 -19.16 17.13 -15.89
N GLU A 107 -19.88 17.46 -14.82
CA GLU A 107 -20.17 18.82 -14.40
C GLU A 107 -19.33 19.23 -13.20
N THR A 108 -18.98 20.51 -13.11
CA THR A 108 -18.28 21.05 -11.94
C THR A 108 -19.19 21.05 -10.73
N VAL A 109 -18.60 20.81 -9.56
CA VAL A 109 -19.34 20.72 -8.28
C VAL A 109 -19.02 21.91 -7.38
N SER A 110 -19.76 22.03 -6.27
CA SER A 110 -19.47 23.04 -5.24
C SER A 110 -18.08 22.84 -4.65
N TYR A 111 -17.52 23.90 -4.06
CA TYR A 111 -16.19 23.83 -3.43
C TYR A 111 -16.11 22.72 -2.35
N GLU A 112 -17.09 22.63 -1.47
CA GLU A 112 -17.14 21.62 -0.41
C GLU A 112 -17.19 20.20 -0.97
N THR A 113 -18.06 19.93 -1.95
CA THR A 113 -18.14 18.64 -2.65
C THR A 113 -16.82 18.32 -3.34
N SER A 114 -16.20 19.31 -3.98
CA SER A 114 -14.91 19.14 -4.67
C SER A 114 -13.81 18.72 -3.69
N GLN A 115 -13.72 19.33 -2.51
CA GLN A 115 -12.71 18.97 -1.51
C GLN A 115 -12.87 17.51 -1.05
N ASN A 116 -14.09 17.10 -0.72
CA ASN A 116 -14.35 15.72 -0.29
C ASN A 116 -13.97 14.70 -1.38
N LEU A 117 -14.32 14.97 -2.64
CA LEU A 117 -13.98 14.09 -3.76
C LEU A 117 -12.46 14.05 -4.03
N ILE A 118 -11.75 15.15 -3.83
CA ILE A 118 -10.29 15.20 -3.96
C ILE A 118 -9.62 14.38 -2.85
N GLU A 119 -10.08 14.48 -1.61
CA GLU A 119 -9.59 13.67 -0.48
C GLU A 119 -9.83 12.17 -0.73
N ASP A 120 -11.03 11.79 -1.14
CA ASP A 120 -11.36 10.41 -1.52
C ASP A 120 -10.43 9.90 -2.64
N ALA A 121 -10.29 10.68 -3.72
CA ALA A 121 -9.45 10.32 -4.86
C ALA A 121 -7.98 10.17 -4.47
N GLN A 122 -7.47 11.03 -3.57
CA GLN A 122 -6.10 10.96 -3.06
C GLN A 122 -5.90 9.67 -2.26
N SER A 123 -6.84 9.33 -1.36
CA SER A 123 -6.79 8.10 -0.58
C SER A 123 -6.86 6.86 -1.49
N TYR A 124 -7.78 6.83 -2.46
CA TYR A 124 -7.86 5.74 -3.44
C TYR A 124 -6.57 5.61 -4.25
N PHE A 125 -6.02 6.71 -4.75
CA PHE A 125 -4.78 6.68 -5.51
C PHE A 125 -3.60 6.19 -4.66
N ASN A 126 -3.45 6.64 -3.42
CA ASN A 126 -2.39 6.19 -2.51
C ASN A 126 -2.45 4.67 -2.31
N ASN A 127 -3.62 4.16 -1.94
CA ASN A 127 -3.82 2.73 -1.70
C ASN A 127 -3.66 1.89 -2.97
N ASP A 128 -4.37 2.24 -4.04
CA ASP A 128 -4.49 1.39 -5.21
C ASP A 128 -3.23 1.43 -6.09
N SER A 129 -2.53 2.58 -6.16
CA SER A 129 -1.25 2.68 -6.84
C SER A 129 -0.14 1.94 -6.12
N PHE A 130 -0.18 1.87 -4.77
CA PHE A 130 0.79 1.12 -3.99
C PHE A 130 0.85 -0.34 -4.46
N TRP A 131 -0.28 -0.99 -4.61
CA TRP A 131 -0.34 -2.38 -5.09
C TRP A 131 0.24 -2.59 -6.50
N LEU A 132 0.27 -1.54 -7.29
CA LEU A 132 0.83 -1.57 -8.65
C LEU A 132 2.34 -1.31 -8.64
N VAL A 133 2.83 -0.40 -7.80
CA VAL A 133 4.19 0.13 -7.92
C VAL A 133 5.08 -0.13 -6.69
N ALA A 134 4.59 -0.79 -5.65
CA ALA A 134 5.34 -1.03 -4.42
C ALA A 134 6.77 -1.56 -4.63
N PRO A 135 7.04 -2.56 -5.49
CA PRO A 135 8.40 -3.06 -5.67
C PRO A 135 9.35 -2.03 -6.29
N TYR A 136 8.83 -1.00 -6.97
CA TYR A 136 9.64 0.08 -7.53
C TYR A 136 9.96 1.20 -6.53
N LYS A 137 9.31 1.19 -5.36
CA LYS A 137 9.40 2.25 -4.33
C LYS A 137 10.39 1.93 -3.22
N VAL A 138 11.14 0.84 -3.34
CA VAL A 138 12.04 0.34 -2.27
C VAL A 138 13.21 1.28 -1.94
N PHE A 139 13.50 2.29 -2.77
CA PHE A 139 14.47 3.35 -2.52
C PHE A 139 13.86 4.74 -2.34
N ASP A 140 12.53 4.83 -2.20
CA ASP A 140 11.89 6.11 -1.90
C ASP A 140 12.35 6.65 -0.54
N ARG A 141 12.19 7.95 -0.36
CA ARG A 141 12.53 8.60 0.91
C ARG A 141 11.71 8.00 2.05
N GLY A 142 12.39 7.64 3.15
CA GLY A 142 11.74 7.01 4.32
C GLY A 142 11.42 5.55 4.12
N VAL A 143 12.13 4.88 3.23
CA VAL A 143 12.03 3.43 3.07
C VAL A 143 13.31 2.78 3.57
N GLU A 144 13.15 1.87 4.52
CA GLU A 144 14.22 1.06 5.09
C GLU A 144 14.20 -0.35 4.50
N ARG A 145 15.37 -0.93 4.30
CA ARG A 145 15.55 -2.25 3.69
C ARG A 145 16.42 -3.12 4.57
N TYR A 146 16.02 -4.38 4.70
CA TYR A 146 16.76 -5.37 5.48
C TYR A 146 16.83 -6.68 4.70
N LEU A 147 18.01 -7.29 4.67
CA LEU A 147 18.18 -8.65 4.20
C LEU A 147 17.72 -9.61 5.29
N VAL A 148 16.90 -10.56 4.95
CA VAL A 148 16.38 -11.59 5.86
C VAL A 148 16.77 -12.95 5.34
N ASP A 149 17.50 -13.70 6.17
CA ASP A 149 17.74 -15.12 5.91
C ASP A 149 16.52 -15.94 6.28
N MET A 150 16.01 -16.68 5.31
CA MET A 150 14.85 -17.53 5.50
C MET A 150 15.27 -18.92 6.01
N GLU A 151 14.36 -19.60 6.71
CA GLU A 151 14.61 -20.94 7.26
C GLU A 151 14.99 -22.00 6.20
N ASP A 152 14.54 -21.80 4.97
CA ASP A 152 14.86 -22.67 3.82
C ASP A 152 16.19 -22.33 3.15
N GLY A 153 16.95 -21.37 3.68
CA GLY A 153 18.23 -20.92 3.15
C GLY A 153 18.10 -19.92 1.99
N SER A 154 16.89 -19.48 1.65
CA SER A 154 16.68 -18.40 0.68
C SER A 154 16.79 -17.02 1.35
N GLU A 155 17.02 -15.99 0.53
CA GLU A 155 17.04 -14.60 0.96
C GLU A 155 15.70 -13.93 0.68
N ALA A 156 15.27 -13.04 1.58
CA ALA A 156 14.12 -12.18 1.39
C ALA A 156 14.48 -10.72 1.70
N LEU A 157 13.75 -9.79 1.09
CA LEU A 157 13.91 -8.36 1.32
C LEU A 157 12.76 -7.86 2.18
N LEU A 158 13.06 -7.49 3.43
CA LEU A 158 12.10 -6.77 4.27
C LEU A 158 12.20 -5.28 3.98
N VAL A 159 11.07 -4.68 3.61
CA VAL A 159 10.96 -3.26 3.28
C VAL A 159 9.97 -2.61 4.22
N THR A 160 10.40 -1.58 4.95
CA THR A 160 9.56 -0.81 5.88
C THR A 160 9.39 0.62 5.37
N TYR A 161 8.14 1.05 5.21
CA TYR A 161 7.78 2.40 4.77
C TYR A 161 7.55 3.28 6.00
N THR A 162 8.59 4.00 6.46
CA THR A 162 8.54 4.76 7.72
C THR A 162 7.81 6.09 7.61
N GLN A 163 7.54 6.56 6.39
CA GLN A 163 6.85 7.82 6.14
C GLN A 163 6.16 7.83 4.78
N GLY A 164 5.16 8.70 4.64
CA GLY A 164 4.35 8.84 3.42
C GLY A 164 3.22 7.82 3.34
N GLY A 165 2.30 8.02 2.37
CA GLY A 165 1.10 7.20 2.24
C GLY A 165 0.13 7.34 3.41
N ASP A 166 -0.85 6.45 3.48
CA ASP A 166 -1.91 6.47 4.49
C ASP A 166 -1.57 5.59 5.71
N THR A 167 -0.57 4.71 5.60
CA THR A 167 -0.16 3.75 6.63
C THR A 167 1.35 3.74 6.86
N PRO A 168 1.94 4.83 7.38
CA PRO A 168 3.36 4.85 7.70
C PRO A 168 3.67 3.82 8.81
N GLY A 169 4.74 3.05 8.62
CA GLY A 169 5.16 1.95 9.49
C GLY A 169 4.88 0.56 8.91
N ASP A 170 4.12 0.45 7.83
CA ASP A 170 3.88 -0.83 7.17
C ASP A 170 5.18 -1.45 6.66
N SER A 171 5.26 -2.76 6.80
CA SER A 171 6.43 -3.56 6.39
C SER A 171 6.01 -4.71 5.49
N TYR A 172 6.79 -4.95 4.45
CA TYR A 172 6.54 -6.00 3.45
C TYR A 172 7.78 -6.87 3.28
N LEU A 173 7.64 -8.17 3.51
CA LEU A 173 8.68 -9.14 3.27
C LEU A 173 8.54 -9.69 1.85
N TRP A 174 9.40 -9.24 0.93
CA TRP A 174 9.46 -9.70 -0.45
C TRP A 174 10.24 -11.00 -0.56
N ILE A 175 9.58 -12.05 -0.98
CA ILE A 175 10.22 -13.32 -1.33
C ILE A 175 10.71 -13.20 -2.78
N ILE A 176 12.02 -13.26 -2.97
CA ILE A 176 12.66 -12.99 -4.25
C ILE A 176 13.29 -14.29 -4.78
N GLU A 177 13.00 -14.59 -6.05
CA GLU A 177 13.61 -15.73 -6.72
C GLU A 177 15.09 -15.49 -7.02
N PRO A 178 15.89 -16.53 -7.28
CA PRO A 178 17.30 -16.37 -7.70
C PRO A 178 17.49 -15.47 -8.92
N SER A 179 16.47 -15.38 -9.78
CA SER A 179 16.42 -14.48 -10.94
C SER A 179 16.32 -12.99 -10.56
N GLY A 180 16.02 -12.67 -9.30
CA GLY A 180 15.67 -11.34 -8.82
C GLY A 180 14.17 -11.02 -8.91
N MET A 181 13.37 -11.85 -9.55
CA MET A 181 11.95 -11.62 -9.70
C MET A 181 11.21 -11.81 -8.35
N PRO A 182 10.39 -10.87 -7.90
CA PRO A 182 9.59 -11.07 -6.70
C PRO A 182 8.50 -12.12 -6.96
N LYS A 183 8.50 -13.18 -6.17
CA LYS A 183 7.52 -14.28 -6.25
C LYS A 183 6.25 -13.95 -5.49
N SER A 184 6.40 -13.34 -4.31
CA SER A 184 5.29 -12.98 -3.42
C SER A 184 5.78 -11.98 -2.37
N PHE A 185 4.86 -11.41 -1.64
CA PHE A 185 5.18 -10.67 -0.40
C PHE A 185 4.27 -11.10 0.74
N LYS A 186 4.72 -10.84 1.97
CA LYS A 186 3.96 -11.04 3.22
C LYS A 186 3.91 -9.70 3.95
N LEU A 187 2.77 -9.44 4.56
CA LEU A 187 2.52 -8.32 5.48
C LEU A 187 2.84 -8.74 6.90
#